data_421609f78b5e67cc31d4f5cdbfc8d4cb
#
_entry.id   421609f78b5e67cc31d4f5cdbfc8d4cb
#
_cell.length_a   1.000
_cell.length_b   1.000
_cell.length_c   1.000
_cell.angle_alpha   90.00
_cell.angle_beta   90.00
_cell.angle_gamma   90.00
#
_symmetry.space_group_name_H-M   'P 1'
#
loop_
_entity.id
_entity.type
_entity.pdbx_description
1 polymer ?
#
loop_
_entity_poly.entity_id
_entity_poly.type
_entity_poly.pdbx_seq_one_letter_code
_entity_poly.pdbx_strand_id
1 'polypeptide(L)'
;MLKINYFPKTKIFYMENETSEEINIIKKISNIVIKKKKLFLFLTFAIFAILLIIFYFNYNQNIQNKKISEMYIEAGIHLSSKDKEKSKSIYKEIILSKNKFYSILALNNIIENNLEKDNEEILKFFEIIENLDLTKEQKNLIKFKKALYFKKISRDLEGNKLLKEIIADNSIWKDAALEISK
;
A
#
# COMPACT_ATOMS: atom_id res chain seq x y z
N MET A 1 24.75 -68.75 -19.37
CA MET A 1 23.36 -68.75 -18.88
C MET A 1 22.95 -67.28 -18.76
N LEU A 2 22.32 -66.70 -19.81
CA LEU A 2 21.94 -65.33 -19.92
C LEU A 2 20.56 -65.13 -19.26
N LYS A 3 20.49 -64.30 -18.20
CA LYS A 3 19.21 -63.89 -17.58
C LYS A 3 18.58 -62.81 -18.45
N ILE A 4 17.49 -63.12 -19.11
CA ILE A 4 16.63 -62.18 -19.83
C ILE A 4 15.78 -61.47 -18.78
N ASN A 5 16.05 -60.16 -18.55
CA ASN A 5 15.23 -59.29 -17.72
C ASN A 5 13.90 -59.04 -18.43
N TYR A 6 12.82 -59.57 -17.93
CA TYR A 6 11.44 -59.26 -18.34
C TYR A 6 11.09 -57.84 -17.86
N PHE A 7 11.04 -56.88 -18.77
CA PHE A 7 10.39 -55.60 -18.49
C PHE A 7 8.86 -55.80 -18.46
N PRO A 8 8.16 -55.35 -17.41
CA PRO A 8 6.72 -55.56 -17.30
C PRO A 8 5.99 -54.73 -18.36
N LYS A 9 5.29 -55.41 -19.27
CA LYS A 9 4.46 -54.80 -20.34
C LYS A 9 3.41 -53.79 -19.85
N THR A 10 3.04 -53.87 -18.58
CA THR A 10 2.10 -52.96 -17.93
C THR A 10 2.62 -51.52 -17.81
N LYS A 11 3.92 -51.31 -17.58
CA LYS A 11 4.49 -49.96 -17.41
C LYS A 11 4.55 -49.19 -18.73
N ILE A 12 4.75 -49.86 -19.84
CA ILE A 12 4.75 -49.29 -21.19
C ILE A 12 3.34 -48.87 -21.59
N PHE A 13 2.32 -49.68 -21.25
CA PHE A 13 0.92 -49.39 -21.55
C PHE A 13 0.37 -48.16 -20.82
N TYR A 14 0.77 -47.93 -19.56
CA TYR A 14 0.38 -46.71 -18.81
C TYR A 14 1.06 -45.47 -19.37
N MET A 15 2.33 -45.53 -19.75
CA MET A 15 3.05 -44.38 -20.36
C MET A 15 2.49 -44.02 -21.75
N GLU A 16 2.04 -45.00 -22.53
CA GLU A 16 1.48 -44.79 -23.87
C GLU A 16 0.06 -44.20 -23.81
N ASN A 17 -0.71 -44.50 -22.77
CA ASN A 17 -2.03 -43.91 -22.54
C ASN A 17 -1.92 -42.45 -22.02
N GLU A 18 -1.01 -42.15 -21.11
CA GLU A 18 -0.77 -40.77 -20.62
C GLU A 18 -0.35 -39.83 -21.77
N THR A 19 0.58 -40.26 -22.61
CA THR A 19 1.00 -39.48 -23.78
C THR A 19 -0.11 -39.26 -24.81
N SER A 20 -1.00 -40.26 -24.98
CA SER A 20 -2.13 -40.16 -25.91
C SER A 20 -3.23 -39.20 -25.40
N GLU A 21 -3.47 -39.16 -24.10
CA GLU A 21 -4.41 -38.20 -23.50
C GLU A 21 -3.88 -36.75 -23.56
N GLU A 22 -2.61 -36.54 -23.24
CA GLU A 22 -1.96 -35.24 -23.36
C GLU A 22 -2.00 -34.71 -24.80
N ILE A 23 -1.70 -35.54 -25.78
CA ILE A 23 -1.77 -35.17 -27.21
C ILE A 23 -3.21 -34.83 -27.61
N ASN A 24 -4.21 -35.53 -27.09
CA ASN A 24 -5.60 -35.22 -27.35
C ASN A 24 -6.05 -33.88 -26.74
N ILE A 25 -5.58 -33.56 -25.53
CA ILE A 25 -5.85 -32.28 -24.88
C ILE A 25 -5.24 -31.14 -25.68
N ILE A 26 -3.97 -31.28 -26.08
CA ILE A 26 -3.26 -30.26 -26.89
C ILE A 26 -3.97 -30.05 -28.25
N LYS A 27 -4.41 -31.12 -28.93
CA LYS A 27 -5.18 -31.02 -30.17
C LYS A 27 -6.52 -30.31 -29.97
N LYS A 28 -7.25 -30.61 -28.87
CA LYS A 28 -8.52 -29.92 -28.55
C LYS A 28 -8.30 -28.43 -28.33
N ILE A 29 -7.30 -28.06 -27.54
CA ILE A 29 -6.95 -26.65 -27.28
C ILE A 29 -6.56 -25.96 -28.59
N SER A 30 -5.70 -26.57 -29.39
CA SER A 30 -5.27 -26.03 -30.70
C SER A 30 -6.45 -25.79 -31.62
N ASN A 31 -7.39 -26.73 -31.73
CA ASN A 31 -8.59 -26.58 -32.54
C ASN A 31 -9.52 -25.45 -32.05
N ILE A 32 -9.64 -25.25 -30.74
CA ILE A 32 -10.42 -24.15 -30.16
C ILE A 32 -9.75 -22.81 -30.49
N VAL A 33 -8.43 -22.73 -30.34
CA VAL A 33 -7.64 -21.52 -30.66
C VAL A 33 -7.77 -21.17 -32.14
N ILE A 34 -7.65 -22.15 -33.03
CA ILE A 34 -7.76 -21.93 -34.49
C ILE A 34 -9.17 -21.48 -34.87
N LYS A 35 -10.22 -22.13 -34.35
CA LYS A 35 -11.62 -21.79 -34.62
C LYS A 35 -12.01 -20.39 -34.09
N LYS A 36 -11.44 -19.97 -32.96
CA LYS A 36 -11.73 -18.69 -32.31
C LYS A 36 -10.58 -17.70 -32.40
N LYS A 37 -9.73 -17.81 -33.42
CA LYS A 37 -8.52 -17.00 -33.63
C LYS A 37 -8.73 -15.49 -33.38
N LYS A 38 -9.82 -14.93 -33.89
CA LYS A 38 -10.13 -13.49 -33.71
C LYS A 38 -10.41 -13.15 -32.24
N LEU A 39 -11.11 -14.03 -31.52
CA LEU A 39 -11.41 -13.84 -30.10
C LEU A 39 -10.14 -13.91 -29.24
N PHE A 40 -9.26 -14.86 -29.52
CA PHE A 40 -7.97 -14.99 -28.83
C PHE A 40 -7.07 -13.76 -29.08
N LEU A 41 -7.03 -13.30 -30.33
CA LEU A 41 -6.25 -12.12 -30.68
C LEU A 41 -6.78 -10.86 -29.97
N PHE A 42 -8.10 -10.70 -29.88
CA PHE A 42 -8.73 -9.61 -29.12
C PHE A 42 -8.41 -9.69 -27.61
N LEU A 43 -8.52 -10.90 -27.02
CA LEU A 43 -8.18 -11.12 -25.60
C LEU A 43 -6.70 -10.82 -25.31
N THR A 44 -5.80 -11.26 -26.18
CA THR A 44 -4.36 -10.97 -26.02
C THR A 44 -4.08 -9.48 -26.08
N PHE A 45 -4.73 -8.76 -27.02
CA PHE A 45 -4.59 -7.32 -27.13
C PHE A 45 -5.18 -6.59 -25.90
N ALA A 46 -6.32 -7.05 -25.39
CA ALA A 46 -6.94 -6.50 -24.18
C ALA A 46 -6.03 -6.66 -22.95
N ILE A 47 -5.45 -7.86 -22.76
CA ILE A 47 -4.50 -8.11 -21.67
C ILE A 47 -3.27 -7.20 -21.80
N PHE A 48 -2.73 -7.07 -23.01
CA PHE A 48 -1.57 -6.20 -23.26
C PHE A 48 -1.89 -4.73 -22.95
N ALA A 49 -3.07 -4.25 -23.36
CA ALA A 49 -3.52 -2.90 -23.03
C ALA A 49 -3.64 -2.67 -21.52
N ILE A 50 -4.19 -3.64 -20.77
CA ILE A 50 -4.27 -3.58 -19.30
C ILE A 50 -2.88 -3.50 -18.68
N LEU A 51 -1.93 -4.32 -19.15
CA LEU A 51 -0.55 -4.29 -18.66
C LEU A 51 0.13 -2.94 -18.91
N LEU A 52 -0.08 -2.33 -20.08
CA LEU A 52 0.43 -0.99 -20.38
C LEU A 52 -0.15 0.07 -19.45
N ILE A 53 -1.45 0.00 -19.15
CA ILE A 53 -2.11 0.91 -18.21
C ILE A 53 -1.51 0.77 -16.81
N ILE A 54 -1.36 -0.46 -16.31
CA ILE A 54 -0.75 -0.74 -15.00
C ILE A 54 0.69 -0.22 -14.96
N PHE A 55 1.47 -0.46 -16.01
CA PHE A 55 2.84 0.02 -16.10
C PHE A 55 2.91 1.56 -16.09
N TYR A 56 2.03 2.22 -16.84
CA TYR A 56 1.96 3.69 -16.88
C TYR A 56 1.62 4.27 -15.49
N PHE A 57 0.64 3.70 -14.79
CA PHE A 57 0.27 4.16 -13.44
C PHE A 57 1.42 3.95 -12.45
N ASN A 58 2.06 2.78 -12.45
CA ASN A 58 3.20 2.50 -11.56
C ASN A 58 4.38 3.43 -11.84
N TYR A 59 4.70 3.69 -13.10
CA TYR A 59 5.76 4.60 -13.49
C TYR A 59 5.50 6.02 -13.00
N ASN A 60 4.29 6.53 -13.23
CA ASN A 60 3.91 7.86 -12.78
C ASN A 60 3.91 7.99 -11.26
N GLN A 61 3.44 6.96 -10.54
CA GLN A 61 3.46 6.92 -9.08
C GLN A 61 4.90 6.95 -8.53
N ASN A 62 5.83 6.25 -9.16
CA ASN A 62 7.24 6.26 -8.78
C ASN A 62 7.87 7.64 -8.95
N ILE A 63 7.57 8.35 -10.04
CA ILE A 63 8.04 9.73 -10.25
C ILE A 63 7.50 10.66 -9.17
N GLN A 64 6.20 10.58 -8.88
CA GLN A 64 5.58 11.39 -7.83
C GLN A 64 6.18 11.08 -6.46
N ASN A 65 6.37 9.81 -6.11
CA ASN A 65 6.98 9.41 -4.85
C ASN A 65 8.42 9.94 -4.72
N LYS A 66 9.20 9.92 -5.80
CA LYS A 66 10.55 10.48 -5.82
C LYS A 66 10.53 11.98 -5.56
N LYS A 67 9.67 12.73 -6.27
CA LYS A 67 9.51 14.17 -6.07
C LYS A 67 9.13 14.50 -4.62
N ILE A 68 8.15 13.81 -4.05
CA ILE A 68 7.72 14.03 -2.66
C ILE A 68 8.84 13.68 -1.67
N SER A 69 9.64 12.64 -1.95
CA SER A 69 10.82 12.31 -1.15
C SER A 69 11.86 13.42 -1.16
N GLU A 70 12.15 14.01 -2.31
CA GLU A 70 13.08 15.13 -2.47
C GLU A 70 12.56 16.36 -1.70
N MET A 71 11.28 16.69 -1.81
CA MET A 71 10.64 17.76 -1.03
C MET A 71 10.74 17.53 0.49
N TYR A 72 10.58 16.27 0.94
CA TYR A 72 10.70 15.94 2.35
C TYR A 72 12.12 16.20 2.88
N ILE A 73 13.14 15.83 2.10
CA ILE A 73 14.54 16.10 2.42
C ILE A 73 14.80 17.63 2.44
N GLU A 74 14.31 18.35 1.44
CA GLU A 74 14.42 19.82 1.36
C GLU A 74 13.80 20.50 2.58
N ALA A 75 12.60 20.08 2.99
CA ALA A 75 11.95 20.59 4.20
C ALA A 75 12.81 20.37 5.45
N GLY A 76 13.45 19.18 5.57
CA GLY A 76 14.37 18.86 6.66
C GLY A 76 15.63 19.73 6.66
N ILE A 77 16.17 20.07 5.50
CA ILE A 77 17.32 20.98 5.35
C ILE A 77 16.93 22.39 5.84
N HIS A 78 15.79 22.92 5.40
CA HIS A 78 15.29 24.21 5.86
C HIS A 78 15.05 24.24 7.38
N LEU A 79 14.50 23.13 7.93
CA LEU A 79 14.30 23.01 9.37
C LEU A 79 15.63 23.07 10.13
N SER A 80 16.64 22.34 9.66
CA SER A 80 17.99 22.32 10.26
C SER A 80 18.68 23.68 10.17
N SER A 81 18.41 24.42 9.12
CA SER A 81 18.90 25.80 8.90
C SER A 81 18.09 26.86 9.64
N LYS A 82 17.13 26.45 10.50
CA LYS A 82 16.21 27.30 11.26
C LYS A 82 15.24 28.13 10.40
N ASP A 83 15.12 27.85 9.12
CA ASP A 83 14.12 28.44 8.23
C ASP A 83 12.78 27.69 8.39
N LYS A 84 12.13 27.94 9.53
CA LYS A 84 10.90 27.26 9.94
C LYS A 84 9.73 27.54 9.00
N GLU A 85 9.61 28.75 8.47
CA GLU A 85 8.50 29.09 7.58
C GLU A 85 8.58 28.34 6.24
N LYS A 86 9.77 28.28 5.65
CA LYS A 86 9.98 27.52 4.42
C LYS A 86 9.76 26.01 4.64
N SER A 87 10.32 25.46 5.72
CA SER A 87 10.11 24.07 6.11
C SER A 87 8.62 23.76 6.29
N LYS A 88 7.87 24.60 7.03
CA LYS A 88 6.42 24.47 7.20
C LYS A 88 5.69 24.44 5.86
N SER A 89 6.00 25.39 4.98
CA SER A 89 5.36 25.49 3.67
C SER A 89 5.52 24.19 2.87
N ILE A 90 6.73 23.63 2.84
CA ILE A 90 7.00 22.39 2.10
C ILE A 90 6.31 21.19 2.75
N TYR A 91 6.33 21.05 4.09
CA TYR A 91 5.61 19.98 4.78
C TYR A 91 4.09 20.05 4.54
N LYS A 92 3.50 21.25 4.51
CA LYS A 92 2.09 21.43 4.13
C LYS A 92 1.82 20.94 2.71
N GLU A 93 2.67 21.26 1.75
CA GLU A 93 2.53 20.79 0.37
C GLU A 93 2.63 19.26 0.29
N ILE A 94 3.53 18.64 1.05
CA ILE A 94 3.64 17.19 1.16
C ILE A 94 2.35 16.56 1.70
N ILE A 95 1.72 17.14 2.73
CA ILE A 95 0.45 16.65 3.28
C ILE A 95 -0.66 16.77 2.22
N LEU A 96 -0.73 17.91 1.53
CA LEU A 96 -1.72 18.15 0.48
C LEU A 96 -1.53 17.26 -0.76
N SER A 97 -0.32 16.73 -0.98
CA SER A 97 -0.07 15.74 -2.04
C SER A 97 -0.75 14.42 -1.80
N LYS A 98 -1.24 14.16 -0.58
CA LYS A 98 -1.91 12.92 -0.16
C LYS A 98 -1.04 11.66 -0.32
N ASN A 99 0.28 11.82 -0.30
CA ASN A 99 1.19 10.69 -0.30
C ASN A 99 1.06 9.90 1.00
N LYS A 100 0.71 8.60 0.92
CA LYS A 100 0.39 7.76 2.08
C LYS A 100 1.51 7.67 3.13
N PHE A 101 2.76 7.78 2.71
CA PHE A 101 3.92 7.68 3.59
C PHE A 101 4.41 9.05 4.05
N TYR A 102 4.73 9.93 3.11
CA TYR A 102 5.36 11.21 3.42
C TYR A 102 4.41 12.22 4.07
N SER A 103 3.08 12.16 3.82
CA SER A 103 2.13 13.04 4.49
C SER A 103 2.09 12.80 6.00
N ILE A 104 2.19 11.55 6.44
CA ILE A 104 2.25 11.20 7.86
C ILE A 104 3.53 11.71 8.50
N LEU A 105 4.66 11.55 7.83
CA LEU A 105 5.96 12.03 8.31
C LEU A 105 6.00 13.56 8.37
N ALA A 106 5.44 14.24 7.37
CA ALA A 106 5.37 15.69 7.33
C ALA A 106 4.52 16.26 8.47
N LEU A 107 3.36 15.67 8.75
CA LEU A 107 2.53 16.05 9.90
C LEU A 107 3.27 15.88 11.23
N ASN A 108 4.01 14.76 11.40
CA ASN A 108 4.82 14.57 12.60
C ASN A 108 5.83 15.71 12.77
N ASN A 109 6.56 16.05 11.70
CA ASN A 109 7.54 17.14 11.78
C ASN A 109 6.90 18.49 12.11
N ILE A 110 5.72 18.80 11.56
CA ILE A 110 4.97 20.02 11.90
C ILE A 110 4.65 20.07 13.40
N ILE A 111 4.16 18.96 13.97
CA ILE A 111 3.75 18.88 15.38
C ILE A 111 4.94 18.89 16.34
N GLU A 112 5.97 18.11 16.04
CA GLU A 112 7.15 17.93 16.90
C GLU A 112 8.00 19.21 16.97
N ASN A 113 8.13 19.91 15.85
CA ASN A 113 8.92 21.14 15.76
C ASN A 113 8.10 22.42 15.97
N ASN A 114 6.80 22.29 16.31
CA ASN A 114 5.85 23.39 16.50
C ASN A 114 5.91 24.39 15.33
N LEU A 115 5.85 23.87 14.10
CA LEU A 115 5.92 24.69 12.87
C LEU A 115 4.59 25.39 12.58
N GLU A 116 3.46 24.79 13.01
CA GLU A 116 2.14 25.40 12.93
C GLU A 116 1.61 25.68 14.33
N LYS A 117 1.04 26.86 14.53
CA LYS A 117 0.47 27.30 15.80
C LYS A 117 -1.05 27.21 15.83
N ASP A 118 -1.67 27.19 14.66
CA ASP A 118 -3.10 27.04 14.53
C ASP A 118 -3.49 25.56 14.70
N ASN A 119 -4.14 25.27 15.84
CA ASN A 119 -4.60 23.93 16.16
C ASN A 119 -5.63 23.41 15.16
N GLU A 120 -6.50 24.26 14.64
CA GLU A 120 -7.51 23.85 13.67
C GLU A 120 -6.87 23.48 12.31
N GLU A 121 -5.80 24.15 11.94
CA GLU A 121 -5.03 23.78 10.74
C GLU A 121 -4.36 22.41 10.91
N ILE A 122 -3.80 22.10 12.08
CA ILE A 122 -3.24 20.78 12.36
C ILE A 122 -4.33 19.70 12.35
N LEU A 123 -5.52 19.98 12.88
CA LEU A 123 -6.64 19.05 12.83
C LEU A 123 -7.11 18.78 11.40
N LYS A 124 -7.11 19.79 10.52
CA LYS A 124 -7.37 19.57 9.08
C LYS A 124 -6.33 18.66 8.43
N PHE A 125 -5.05 18.77 8.82
CA PHE A 125 -4.04 17.84 8.32
C PHE A 125 -4.31 16.39 8.75
N PHE A 126 -4.75 16.17 9.98
CA PHE A 126 -5.19 14.85 10.42
C PHE A 126 -6.34 14.35 9.56
N GLU A 127 -7.35 15.17 9.27
CA GLU A 127 -8.49 14.80 8.43
C GLU A 127 -8.07 14.41 7.01
N ILE A 128 -7.13 15.16 6.40
CA ILE A 128 -6.59 14.83 5.07
C ILE A 128 -5.96 13.43 5.10
N ILE A 129 -5.18 13.10 6.13
CA ILE A 129 -4.48 11.83 6.26
C ILE A 129 -5.46 10.69 6.59
N GLU A 130 -6.46 10.93 7.44
CA GLU A 130 -7.50 9.95 7.78
C GLU A 130 -8.32 9.50 6.55
N ASN A 131 -8.47 10.40 5.56
CA ASN A 131 -9.16 10.12 4.30
C ASN A 131 -8.29 9.38 3.26
N LEU A 132 -7.03 9.07 3.57
CA LEU A 132 -6.19 8.25 2.70
C LEU A 132 -6.63 6.77 2.77
N ASP A 133 -6.38 6.06 1.67
CA ASP A 133 -6.55 4.61 1.64
C ASP A 133 -5.39 3.94 2.41
N LEU A 134 -5.55 3.86 3.72
CA LEU A 134 -4.61 3.28 4.69
C LEU A 134 -5.12 1.94 5.20
N THR A 135 -4.20 1.07 5.62
CA THR A 135 -4.54 -0.16 6.33
C THR A 135 -5.20 0.15 7.69
N LYS A 136 -5.91 -0.81 8.28
CA LYS A 136 -6.54 -0.67 9.59
C LYS A 136 -5.55 -0.18 10.65
N GLU A 137 -4.37 -0.78 10.71
CA GLU A 137 -3.36 -0.44 11.71
C GLU A 137 -2.73 0.94 11.48
N GLN A 138 -2.57 1.35 10.23
CA GLN A 138 -2.16 2.72 9.91
C GLN A 138 -3.22 3.75 10.33
N LYS A 139 -4.50 3.47 10.09
CA LYS A 139 -5.60 4.33 10.56
C LYS A 139 -5.61 4.45 12.09
N ASN A 140 -5.41 3.33 12.79
CA ASN A 140 -5.33 3.34 14.25
C ASN A 140 -4.09 4.10 14.77
N LEU A 141 -2.95 4.03 14.05
CA LEU A 141 -1.80 4.87 14.36
C LEU A 141 -2.12 6.37 14.23
N ILE A 142 -2.82 6.76 13.16
CA ILE A 142 -3.21 8.17 12.97
C ILE A 142 -4.20 8.61 14.06
N LYS A 143 -5.20 7.79 14.39
CA LYS A 143 -6.10 8.05 15.52
C LYS A 143 -5.34 8.21 16.83
N PHE A 144 -4.35 7.35 17.09
CA PHE A 144 -3.52 7.43 18.29
C PHE A 144 -2.75 8.75 18.35
N LYS A 145 -2.09 9.13 17.24
CA LYS A 145 -1.39 10.42 17.14
C LYS A 145 -2.32 11.63 17.33
N LYS A 146 -3.52 11.58 16.74
CA LYS A 146 -4.55 12.62 16.91
C LYS A 146 -5.04 12.69 18.36
N ALA A 147 -5.20 11.54 19.03
CA ALA A 147 -5.55 11.49 20.44
C ALA A 147 -4.47 12.16 21.32
N LEU A 148 -3.20 11.86 21.08
CA LEU A 148 -2.08 12.51 21.78
C LEU A 148 -2.06 14.03 21.51
N TYR A 149 -2.35 14.44 20.29
CA TYR A 149 -2.44 15.84 19.93
C TYR A 149 -3.59 16.53 20.66
N PHE A 150 -4.78 15.93 20.73
CA PHE A 150 -5.89 16.46 21.51
C PHE A 150 -5.53 16.65 22.98
N LYS A 151 -4.85 15.67 23.59
CA LYS A 151 -4.35 15.81 24.98
C LYS A 151 -3.33 16.97 25.11
N LYS A 152 -2.42 17.11 24.14
CA LYS A 152 -1.45 18.21 24.11
C LYS A 152 -2.11 19.60 24.12
N ILE A 153 -3.28 19.75 23.47
CA ILE A 153 -4.04 21.00 23.39
C ILE A 153 -5.18 21.08 24.41
N SER A 154 -5.15 20.24 25.46
CA SER A 154 -6.14 20.20 26.55
C SER A 154 -7.58 19.86 26.10
N ARG A 155 -7.73 19.09 25.02
CA ARG A 155 -9.01 18.54 24.54
C ARG A 155 -9.10 17.05 24.91
N ASP A 156 -9.05 16.76 26.22
CA ASP A 156 -8.93 15.40 26.74
C ASP A 156 -10.14 14.50 26.40
N LEU A 157 -11.33 15.07 26.32
CA LEU A 157 -12.54 14.31 26.00
C LEU A 157 -12.44 13.68 24.60
N GLU A 158 -12.03 14.48 23.60
CA GLU A 158 -11.86 14.01 22.23
C GLU A 158 -10.69 13.01 22.14
N GLY A 159 -9.58 13.29 22.83
CA GLY A 159 -8.44 12.38 22.90
C GLY A 159 -8.85 11.02 23.47
N ASN A 160 -9.53 10.99 24.60
CA ASN A 160 -9.98 9.77 25.27
C ASN A 160 -11.01 8.99 24.43
N LYS A 161 -11.86 9.67 23.64
CA LYS A 161 -12.78 9.02 22.73
C LYS A 161 -12.02 8.20 21.68
N LEU A 162 -11.02 8.81 21.04
CA LEU A 162 -10.19 8.11 20.03
C LEU A 162 -9.41 6.93 20.65
N LEU A 163 -8.87 7.08 21.86
CA LEU A 163 -8.19 5.99 22.57
C LEU A 163 -9.14 4.81 22.83
N LYS A 164 -10.38 5.06 23.25
CA LYS A 164 -11.41 4.01 23.43
C LYS A 164 -11.72 3.28 22.12
N GLU A 165 -11.80 3.98 21.00
CA GLU A 165 -12.00 3.34 19.68
C GLU A 165 -10.85 2.39 19.34
N ILE A 166 -9.60 2.79 19.55
CA ILE A 166 -8.40 1.97 19.31
C ILE A 166 -8.41 0.71 20.17
N ILE A 167 -8.79 0.85 21.45
CA ILE A 167 -8.88 -0.26 22.39
C ILE A 167 -9.98 -1.25 21.94
N ALA A 168 -11.15 -0.74 21.53
CA ALA A 168 -12.26 -1.55 21.04
C ALA A 168 -11.93 -2.30 19.74
N ASP A 169 -11.12 -1.69 18.86
CA ASP A 169 -10.66 -2.28 17.60
C ASP A 169 -9.68 -3.45 17.80
N ASN A 170 -9.22 -3.69 19.03
CA ASN A 170 -8.15 -4.66 19.36
C ASN A 170 -6.90 -4.50 18.46
N SER A 171 -6.53 -3.25 18.20
CA SER A 171 -5.37 -2.86 17.41
C SER A 171 -4.07 -3.22 18.11
N ILE A 172 -2.97 -3.30 17.34
CA ILE A 172 -1.61 -3.39 17.90
C ILE A 172 -1.26 -2.20 18.80
N TRP A 173 -1.98 -1.08 18.69
CA TRP A 173 -1.83 0.13 19.50
C TRP A 173 -2.64 0.11 20.82
N LYS A 174 -3.37 -0.99 21.11
CA LYS A 174 -4.26 -1.11 22.24
C LYS A 174 -3.58 -0.86 23.58
N ASP A 175 -2.43 -1.48 23.81
CA ASP A 175 -1.72 -1.36 25.09
C ASP A 175 -1.21 0.07 25.33
N ALA A 176 -0.66 0.70 24.29
CA ALA A 176 -0.28 2.11 24.34
C ALA A 176 -1.49 3.04 24.57
N ALA A 177 -2.63 2.74 23.94
CA ALA A 177 -3.86 3.50 24.15
C ALA A 177 -4.42 3.34 25.58
N LEU A 178 -4.33 2.14 26.16
CA LEU A 178 -4.71 1.88 27.56
C LEU A 178 -3.83 2.65 28.54
N GLU A 179 -2.53 2.72 28.29
CA GLU A 179 -1.59 3.46 29.15
C GLU A 179 -1.89 4.97 29.18
N ILE A 180 -2.18 5.55 28.00
CA ILE A 180 -2.45 6.99 27.86
C ILE A 180 -3.87 7.37 28.30
N SER A 181 -4.81 6.44 28.35
CA SER A 181 -6.20 6.69 28.73
C SER A 181 -6.44 6.76 30.25
N LYS A 182 -5.43 6.41 31.05
CA LYS A 182 -5.44 6.51 32.52
C LYS A 182 -5.26 7.95 32.98
#